data_c7b83beeeefad2d530e50949c1c1f230
#
_entry.id   c7b83beeeefad2d530e50949c1c1f230
#
_cell.length_a   1.000
_cell.length_b   1.000
_cell.length_c   1.000
_cell.angle_alpha   90.00
_cell.angle_beta   90.00
_cell.angle_gamma   90.00
#
_symmetry.space_group_name_H-M   'P 1'
#
loop_
_entity.id
_entity.type
_entity.pdbx_description
1 polymer ?
#
loop_
_entity_poly.entity_id
_entity_poly.type
_entity_poly.pdbx_seq_one_letter_code
_entity_poly.pdbx_strand_id
1 'polypeptide(L)'
;MNKNNKMPICTCKNNGYVVESEGDGLRYHKCETKHAPNETSVKHESTNTSGSNGENKDLETMRYPDGSVRLRNPNIELMDQDILYHLALGSESHDLVEMFGDVKFVCLSGTPKRVEQFANYIMQEIGHKLPCGTTLLDISQFSYRYSMYKVGPVLSISHGMGIPSVGILLHEVIKLMYHAKVKDPIFFRIGTCGGIGLEGGTVVISEEAVDGLMRPFLELPVLGRMVHRPARLDKHLIRELQAFAKPDQDPYDTVVGKTMCTYDFYEGQGRLDGAFCDFTENEKMDYLNKVHKAGVVNIEMESLSFAALTHHAGIKSAVVCVTLLDRLKGDQVLAPKEVLDEWQMRPQKLISRYITRYLQRKGRLSVEGHGSMCVKSPRRFKLVQQESETYD
;
A
#
# COMPACT_ATOMS: atom_id res chain seq x y z
N MET A 1 12.99 -3.88 65.69
CA MET A 1 12.41 -5.00 64.92
C MET A 1 12.53 -4.67 63.43
N ASN A 2 13.51 -5.30 62.81
CA ASN A 2 13.84 -5.14 61.40
C ASN A 2 12.76 -5.76 60.52
N LYS A 3 12.18 -4.98 59.59
CA LYS A 3 11.49 -5.53 58.42
C LYS A 3 12.37 -5.27 57.20
N ASN A 4 13.02 -6.32 56.73
CA ASN A 4 13.73 -6.38 55.46
C ASN A 4 12.74 -6.18 54.29
N ASN A 5 12.75 -5.02 53.67
CA ASN A 5 12.18 -4.82 52.33
C ASN A 5 13.21 -5.32 51.33
N LYS A 6 13.08 -6.56 50.88
CA LYS A 6 13.72 -7.02 49.65
C LYS A 6 12.88 -6.48 48.48
N MET A 7 13.45 -5.55 47.73
CA MET A 7 12.91 -5.20 46.42
C MET A 7 12.88 -6.44 45.51
N PRO A 8 11.82 -6.69 44.77
CA PRO A 8 11.78 -7.78 43.81
C PRO A 8 12.80 -7.52 42.69
N ILE A 9 13.60 -8.55 42.38
CA ILE A 9 14.54 -8.54 41.27
C ILE A 9 13.70 -8.47 39.99
N CYS A 10 13.83 -7.37 39.23
CA CYS A 10 13.18 -7.17 37.97
C CYS A 10 13.74 -8.16 36.93
N THR A 11 12.98 -9.16 36.53
CA THR A 11 13.25 -10.01 35.39
C THR A 11 12.59 -9.39 34.16
N CYS A 12 13.16 -8.31 33.66
CA CYS A 12 12.71 -7.72 32.40
C CYS A 12 13.07 -8.61 31.21
N LYS A 13 12.23 -9.58 30.93
CA LYS A 13 12.12 -10.18 29.60
C LYS A 13 10.89 -9.56 28.96
N ASN A 14 11.09 -8.66 27.99
CA ASN A 14 10.12 -7.97 27.14
C ASN A 14 9.60 -6.59 27.60
N ASN A 15 9.97 -5.59 26.81
CA ASN A 15 9.34 -4.26 26.61
C ASN A 15 9.36 -3.22 27.75
N GLY A 16 10.19 -3.33 28.75
CA GLY A 16 10.47 -2.18 29.65
C GLY A 16 9.33 -1.70 30.55
N TYR A 17 8.25 -2.47 30.74
CA TYR A 17 7.15 -2.17 31.63
C TYR A 17 6.96 -3.27 32.68
N VAL A 18 6.73 -2.87 33.94
CA VAL A 18 6.31 -3.76 35.03
C VAL A 18 4.81 -3.57 35.24
N VAL A 19 4.07 -4.66 35.37
CA VAL A 19 2.63 -4.66 35.62
C VAL A 19 2.43 -5.06 37.09
N GLU A 20 1.82 -4.19 37.89
CA GLU A 20 1.39 -4.50 39.25
C GLU A 20 -0.14 -4.52 39.32
N SER A 21 -0.68 -5.54 39.98
CA SER A 21 -2.10 -5.65 40.27
C SER A 21 -2.39 -5.19 41.69
N GLU A 22 -3.09 -4.07 41.85
CA GLU A 22 -3.67 -3.63 43.14
C GLU A 22 -5.18 -3.47 42.93
N GLY A 23 -5.96 -4.34 43.56
CA GLY A 23 -7.42 -4.28 43.51
C GLY A 23 -7.96 -4.45 42.07
N ASP A 24 -9.04 -3.78 41.75
CA ASP A 24 -9.72 -3.89 40.42
C ASP A 24 -9.05 -3.12 39.26
N GLY A 25 -7.76 -2.82 39.36
CA GLY A 25 -7.06 -2.05 38.31
C GLY A 25 -5.62 -2.50 38.05
N LEU A 26 -5.22 -2.55 36.78
CA LEU A 26 -3.83 -2.76 36.34
C LEU A 26 -3.10 -1.42 36.22
N ARG A 27 -1.96 -1.28 36.89
CA ARG A 27 -1.06 -0.14 36.72
C ARG A 27 0.21 -0.54 36.04
N TYR A 28 0.65 0.28 35.08
CA TYR A 28 1.86 0.09 34.26
C TYR A 28 2.92 1.09 34.69
N HIS A 29 4.09 0.62 35.06
CA HIS A 29 5.23 1.46 35.39
C HIS A 29 6.38 1.23 34.43
N LYS A 30 7.00 2.31 33.94
CA LYS A 30 8.18 2.25 33.09
C LYS A 30 9.42 1.93 33.92
N CYS A 31 10.20 0.95 33.51
CA CYS A 31 11.46 0.61 34.14
C CYS A 31 12.54 1.64 33.76
N GLU A 32 12.96 2.51 34.69
CA GLU A 32 14.06 3.44 34.44
C GLU A 32 15.40 2.73 34.68
N THR A 33 16.07 2.31 33.62
CA THR A 33 17.47 1.91 33.65
C THR A 33 18.34 3.13 33.41
N LYS A 34 19.09 3.54 34.46
CA LYS A 34 20.14 4.57 34.34
C LYS A 34 21.32 3.97 33.54
N HIS A 35 21.45 4.30 32.28
CA HIS A 35 22.69 4.14 31.55
C HIS A 35 23.26 5.52 31.20
N ALA A 36 24.53 5.71 31.57
CA ALA A 36 25.30 6.90 31.23
C ALA A 36 25.56 6.97 29.73
N PRO A 37 25.56 8.16 29.13
CA PRO A 37 25.79 8.29 27.68
C PRO A 37 27.29 8.22 27.36
N ASN A 38 27.69 7.32 26.51
CA ASN A 38 28.95 7.41 25.78
C ASN A 38 28.72 8.22 24.50
N GLU A 39 29.24 9.43 24.49
CA GLU A 39 29.30 10.26 23.28
C GLU A 39 30.37 9.73 22.33
N THR A 40 29.96 9.19 21.20
CA THR A 40 30.81 9.05 20.02
C THR A 40 30.19 9.87 18.88
N SER A 41 30.86 10.99 18.59
CA SER A 41 30.54 11.89 17.49
C SER A 41 30.80 11.21 16.14
N VAL A 42 29.76 10.93 15.37
CA VAL A 42 29.86 10.54 13.96
C VAL A 42 29.67 11.79 13.12
N LYS A 43 30.74 12.21 12.45
CA LYS A 43 30.72 13.29 11.45
C LYS A 43 30.01 12.76 10.20
N HIS A 44 28.92 13.42 9.81
CA HIS A 44 28.30 13.23 8.50
C HIS A 44 28.97 14.19 7.50
N GLU A 45 29.71 13.65 6.55
CA GLU A 45 30.11 14.34 5.35
C GLU A 45 28.96 14.37 4.35
N SER A 46 28.57 15.57 3.97
CA SER A 46 27.62 15.83 2.88
C SER A 46 28.39 15.79 1.55
N THR A 47 28.20 14.76 0.76
CA THR A 47 28.66 14.75 -0.64
C THR A 47 27.48 15.06 -1.57
N ASN A 48 27.50 16.28 -2.13
CA ASN A 48 26.75 16.63 -3.33
C ASN A 48 27.43 15.97 -4.53
N THR A 49 26.75 15.07 -5.23
CA THR A 49 27.14 14.65 -6.58
C THR A 49 25.94 14.72 -7.51
N SER A 50 25.99 15.65 -8.43
CA SER A 50 25.16 15.73 -9.63
C SER A 50 25.60 14.67 -10.65
N GLY A 51 24.65 13.82 -11.14
CA GLY A 51 24.94 12.91 -12.24
C GLY A 51 23.81 11.92 -12.50
N SER A 52 23.26 11.95 -13.69
CA SER A 52 22.07 11.21 -14.17
C SER A 52 22.21 9.69 -14.34
N ASN A 53 23.20 9.06 -13.71
CA ASN A 53 23.42 7.61 -13.73
C ASN A 53 23.17 6.91 -12.36
N GLY A 54 22.65 7.64 -11.35
CA GLY A 54 22.45 7.12 -9.99
C GLY A 54 21.14 6.35 -9.79
N GLU A 55 20.14 6.55 -10.65
CA GLU A 55 18.77 6.07 -10.39
C GLU A 55 18.63 4.53 -10.35
N ASN A 56 19.45 3.79 -11.08
CA ASN A 56 19.41 2.32 -11.07
C ASN A 56 20.25 1.68 -9.94
N LYS A 57 21.33 2.33 -9.51
CA LYS A 57 22.19 1.78 -8.45
C LYS A 57 21.52 1.78 -7.07
N ASP A 58 20.72 2.81 -6.77
CA ASP A 58 20.03 2.92 -5.48
C ASP A 58 18.93 1.87 -5.32
N LEU A 59 18.26 1.46 -6.40
CA LEU A 59 17.24 0.40 -6.38
C LEU A 59 17.84 -1.00 -6.22
N GLU A 60 19.02 -1.25 -6.80
CA GLU A 60 19.71 -2.54 -6.66
C GLU A 60 20.19 -2.80 -5.22
N THR A 61 20.56 -1.75 -4.46
CA THR A 61 20.97 -1.87 -3.05
C THR A 61 19.82 -2.16 -2.09
N MET A 62 18.55 -2.06 -2.57
CA MET A 62 17.33 -2.26 -1.79
C MET A 62 16.81 -3.68 -1.80
N ARG A 63 17.47 -4.58 -2.49
CA ARG A 63 17.10 -5.99 -2.63
C ARG A 63 18.26 -6.89 -2.29
N TYR A 64 17.95 -8.11 -1.89
CA TYR A 64 18.94 -9.15 -1.83
C TYR A 64 19.34 -9.59 -3.26
N PRO A 65 20.53 -10.20 -3.45
CA PRO A 65 20.98 -10.64 -4.78
C PRO A 65 20.02 -11.58 -5.51
N ASP A 66 19.17 -12.30 -4.78
CA ASP A 66 18.17 -13.21 -5.33
C ASP A 66 16.86 -12.50 -5.73
N GLY A 67 16.80 -11.17 -5.59
CA GLY A 67 15.63 -10.33 -5.90
C GLY A 67 14.61 -10.20 -4.76
N SER A 68 14.82 -10.86 -3.62
CA SER A 68 13.90 -10.76 -2.48
C SER A 68 13.95 -9.37 -1.84
N VAL A 69 12.84 -8.96 -1.25
CA VAL A 69 12.69 -7.65 -0.60
C VAL A 69 13.63 -7.54 0.60
N ARG A 70 14.33 -6.42 0.69
CA ARG A 70 15.19 -6.08 1.83
C ARG A 70 14.60 -4.91 2.60
N LEU A 71 14.62 -4.99 3.92
CA LEU A 71 14.21 -3.89 4.78
C LEU A 71 15.41 -2.99 5.12
N ARG A 72 15.15 -1.68 5.26
CA ARG A 72 16.15 -0.71 5.75
C ARG A 72 16.18 -0.60 7.27
N ASN A 73 15.34 -1.36 7.97
CA ASN A 73 15.24 -1.35 9.42
C ASN A 73 15.95 -2.58 10.02
N PRO A 74 17.14 -2.42 10.58
CA PRO A 74 17.88 -3.54 11.17
C PRO A 74 17.21 -4.09 12.43
N ASN A 75 16.32 -3.32 13.09
CA ASN A 75 15.68 -3.78 14.32
C ASN A 75 14.68 -4.91 14.07
N ILE A 76 14.17 -5.08 12.85
CA ILE A 76 13.27 -6.21 12.53
C ILE A 76 13.96 -7.55 12.68
N GLU A 77 15.26 -7.64 12.32
CA GLU A 77 16.07 -8.87 12.45
C GLU A 77 16.39 -9.22 13.91
N LEU A 78 16.23 -8.25 14.83
CA LEU A 78 16.48 -8.43 16.26
C LEU A 78 15.21 -8.80 17.07
N MET A 79 14.05 -8.84 16.40
CA MET A 79 12.79 -9.20 17.04
C MET A 79 12.64 -10.73 17.08
N ASP A 80 12.23 -11.26 18.23
CA ASP A 80 11.83 -12.67 18.35
C ASP A 80 10.59 -12.97 17.48
N GLN A 81 9.67 -12.01 17.39
CA GLN A 81 8.49 -12.07 16.54
C GLN A 81 8.13 -10.67 16.02
N ASP A 82 7.89 -10.54 14.72
CA ASP A 82 7.32 -9.34 14.11
C ASP A 82 5.81 -9.56 13.88
N ILE A 83 5.00 -8.74 14.55
CA ILE A 83 3.53 -8.79 14.46
C ILE A 83 3.05 -7.71 13.49
N LEU A 84 2.38 -8.13 12.44
CA LEU A 84 1.68 -7.27 11.48
C LEU A 84 0.26 -7.02 12.00
N TYR A 85 0.12 -6.08 12.92
CA TYR A 85 -1.09 -5.89 13.73
C TYR A 85 -2.37 -5.69 12.93
N HIS A 86 -2.27 -4.87 11.86
CA HIS A 86 -3.44 -4.52 11.07
C HIS A 86 -3.76 -5.56 9.98
N LEU A 87 -2.91 -6.58 9.82
CA LEU A 87 -3.15 -7.75 8.96
C LEU A 87 -3.49 -9.00 9.76
N ALA A 88 -3.38 -8.96 11.09
CA ALA A 88 -3.54 -10.11 11.99
C ALA A 88 -2.60 -11.28 11.64
N LEU A 89 -1.35 -10.98 11.27
CA LEU A 89 -0.33 -11.95 10.90
C LEU A 89 0.92 -11.75 11.77
N GLY A 90 1.69 -12.80 11.97
CA GLY A 90 2.98 -12.72 12.68
C GLY A 90 4.00 -13.66 12.08
N SER A 91 5.30 -13.26 12.15
CA SER A 91 6.41 -13.98 11.53
C SER A 91 6.60 -15.39 12.10
N GLU A 92 6.28 -15.60 13.38
CA GLU A 92 6.44 -16.89 14.06
C GLU A 92 5.13 -17.69 14.15
N SER A 93 3.97 -17.00 14.12
CA SER A 93 2.67 -17.64 14.23
C SER A 93 2.10 -18.14 12.90
N HIS A 94 2.67 -17.72 11.77
CA HIS A 94 2.22 -18.08 10.43
C HIS A 94 3.42 -18.44 9.54
N ASP A 95 3.27 -19.47 8.72
CA ASP A 95 4.24 -19.75 7.65
C ASP A 95 4.03 -18.78 6.49
N LEU A 96 4.59 -17.56 6.64
CA LEU A 96 4.42 -16.47 5.66
C LEU A 96 5.07 -16.81 4.31
N VAL A 97 6.10 -17.67 4.30
CA VAL A 97 6.74 -18.12 3.05
C VAL A 97 5.82 -19.05 2.27
N GLU A 98 5.19 -20.01 2.93
CA GLU A 98 4.21 -20.91 2.29
C GLU A 98 2.97 -20.13 1.85
N MET A 99 2.48 -19.17 2.68
CA MET A 99 1.28 -18.41 2.38
C MET A 99 1.46 -17.41 1.24
N PHE A 100 2.62 -16.71 1.16
CA PHE A 100 2.77 -15.54 0.30
C PHE A 100 4.04 -15.53 -0.56
N GLY A 101 4.92 -16.53 -0.47
CA GLY A 101 6.21 -16.55 -1.16
C GLY A 101 6.10 -16.55 -2.70
N ASP A 102 4.95 -16.93 -3.26
CA ASP A 102 4.64 -16.91 -4.69
C ASP A 102 4.02 -15.59 -5.19
N VAL A 103 3.73 -14.64 -4.29
CA VAL A 103 3.14 -13.34 -4.64
C VAL A 103 4.07 -12.58 -5.59
N LYS A 104 3.51 -12.03 -6.64
CA LYS A 104 4.21 -11.20 -7.63
C LYS A 104 3.58 -9.82 -7.76
N PHE A 105 2.27 -9.73 -7.57
CA PHE A 105 1.52 -8.50 -7.71
C PHE A 105 0.77 -8.19 -6.42
N VAL A 106 0.94 -6.98 -5.93
CA VAL A 106 0.19 -6.45 -4.79
C VAL A 106 -0.68 -5.31 -5.29
N CYS A 107 -2.00 -5.51 -5.27
CA CYS A 107 -2.99 -4.58 -5.77
C CYS A 107 -3.76 -3.96 -4.60
N LEU A 108 -3.59 -2.66 -4.40
CA LEU A 108 -4.17 -1.93 -3.29
C LEU A 108 -5.37 -1.09 -3.77
N SER A 109 -6.47 -1.10 -3.02
CA SER A 109 -7.62 -0.23 -3.28
C SER A 109 -8.25 0.28 -1.99
N GLY A 110 -9.08 1.32 -2.07
CA GLY A 110 -9.57 2.05 -0.90
C GLY A 110 -10.53 1.28 0.01
N THR A 111 -11.32 0.33 -0.51
CA THR A 111 -12.39 -0.31 0.27
C THR A 111 -12.35 -1.84 0.20
N PRO A 112 -12.82 -2.53 1.27
CA PRO A 112 -12.95 -3.99 1.28
C PRO A 112 -13.71 -4.54 0.08
N LYS A 113 -14.85 -3.93 -0.27
CA LYS A 113 -15.67 -4.37 -1.41
C LYS A 113 -14.91 -4.31 -2.74
N ARG A 114 -14.11 -3.25 -3.00
CA ARG A 114 -13.36 -3.14 -4.25
C ARG A 114 -12.26 -4.18 -4.36
N VAL A 115 -11.58 -4.50 -3.27
CA VAL A 115 -10.50 -5.50 -3.29
C VAL A 115 -11.05 -6.91 -3.43
N GLU A 116 -12.21 -7.20 -2.87
CA GLU A 116 -12.94 -8.44 -3.09
C GLU A 116 -13.40 -8.57 -4.56
N GLN A 117 -13.98 -7.51 -5.11
CA GLN A 117 -14.39 -7.46 -6.51
C GLN A 117 -13.21 -7.67 -7.45
N PHE A 118 -12.08 -6.99 -7.19
CA PHE A 118 -10.87 -7.18 -7.99
C PHE A 118 -10.31 -8.60 -7.85
N ALA A 119 -10.30 -9.17 -6.65
CA ALA A 119 -9.84 -10.52 -6.44
C ALA A 119 -10.68 -11.56 -7.21
N ASN A 120 -12.01 -11.42 -7.19
CA ASN A 120 -12.91 -12.26 -7.97
C ASN A 120 -12.73 -12.04 -9.49
N TYR A 121 -12.57 -10.79 -9.93
CA TYR A 121 -12.35 -10.46 -11.33
C TYR A 121 -11.02 -11.04 -11.85
N ILE A 122 -9.90 -10.81 -11.15
CA ILE A 122 -8.60 -11.34 -11.58
C ILE A 122 -8.55 -12.87 -11.52
N MET A 123 -9.29 -13.50 -10.60
CA MET A 123 -9.41 -14.95 -10.53
C MET A 123 -10.00 -15.53 -11.81
N GLN A 124 -11.01 -14.89 -12.38
CA GLN A 124 -11.61 -15.27 -13.66
C GLN A 124 -10.64 -15.02 -14.82
N GLU A 125 -10.02 -13.86 -14.88
CA GLU A 125 -9.10 -13.45 -15.94
C GLU A 125 -7.87 -14.35 -16.09
N ILE A 126 -7.31 -14.83 -14.96
CA ILE A 126 -6.17 -15.74 -14.96
C ILE A 126 -6.57 -17.22 -14.90
N GLY A 127 -7.87 -17.52 -14.90
CA GLY A 127 -8.38 -18.90 -14.83
C GLY A 127 -8.01 -19.65 -13.56
N HIS A 128 -7.81 -18.92 -12.45
CA HIS A 128 -7.49 -19.54 -11.16
C HIS A 128 -8.72 -20.24 -10.57
N LYS A 129 -8.57 -21.51 -10.21
CA LYS A 129 -9.65 -22.31 -9.64
C LYS A 129 -9.41 -22.58 -8.17
N LEU A 130 -10.40 -22.29 -7.35
CA LEU A 130 -10.40 -22.71 -5.96
C LEU A 130 -10.76 -24.20 -5.84
N PRO A 131 -10.34 -24.88 -4.78
CA PRO A 131 -10.81 -26.22 -4.46
C PRO A 131 -12.35 -26.28 -4.42
N CYS A 132 -12.91 -27.42 -4.82
CA CYS A 132 -14.37 -27.60 -4.85
C CYS A 132 -14.95 -27.37 -3.44
N GLY A 133 -16.00 -26.55 -3.36
CA GLY A 133 -16.67 -26.22 -2.09
C GLY A 133 -15.99 -25.12 -1.26
N THR A 134 -14.94 -24.46 -1.79
CA THR A 134 -14.31 -23.33 -1.12
C THR A 134 -14.65 -22.00 -1.80
N THR A 135 -14.66 -20.93 -1.02
CA THR A 135 -14.80 -19.55 -1.49
C THR A 135 -13.51 -18.77 -1.24
N LEU A 136 -13.36 -17.64 -1.92
CA LEU A 136 -12.25 -16.72 -1.66
C LEU A 136 -12.44 -16.11 -0.26
N LEU A 137 -11.44 -16.30 0.61
CA LEU A 137 -11.50 -15.86 2.00
C LEU A 137 -10.74 -14.55 2.19
N ASP A 138 -11.26 -13.67 3.04
CA ASP A 138 -10.53 -12.53 3.57
C ASP A 138 -9.51 -13.04 4.61
N ILE A 139 -8.23 -13.00 4.24
CA ILE A 139 -7.13 -13.52 5.07
C ILE A 139 -6.96 -12.66 6.35
N SER A 140 -7.27 -11.36 6.27
CA SER A 140 -7.14 -10.42 7.38
C SER A 140 -8.45 -10.16 8.15
N GLN A 141 -9.45 -11.00 7.99
CA GLN A 141 -10.79 -10.84 8.59
C GLN A 141 -10.78 -10.59 10.12
N PHE A 142 -9.80 -11.11 10.83
CA PHE A 142 -9.68 -10.94 12.28
C PHE A 142 -9.03 -9.61 12.70
N SER A 143 -8.46 -8.84 11.76
CA SER A 143 -7.87 -7.54 12.06
C SER A 143 -8.89 -6.40 12.16
N TYR A 144 -10.04 -6.53 11.49
CA TYR A 144 -11.10 -5.53 11.37
C TYR A 144 -10.64 -4.17 10.77
N ARG A 145 -9.44 -4.12 10.16
CA ARG A 145 -8.87 -2.87 9.61
C ARG A 145 -8.78 -2.88 8.11
N TYR A 146 -8.20 -3.92 7.57
CA TYR A 146 -8.00 -4.10 6.14
C TYR A 146 -8.53 -5.46 5.72
N SER A 147 -9.00 -5.56 4.48
CA SER A 147 -9.39 -6.84 3.88
C SER A 147 -8.34 -7.27 2.88
N MET A 148 -8.00 -8.55 2.87
CA MET A 148 -6.91 -9.10 2.07
C MET A 148 -7.31 -10.44 1.43
N TYR A 149 -7.19 -10.51 0.12
CA TYR A 149 -7.49 -11.70 -0.69
C TYR A 149 -6.30 -12.10 -1.53
N LYS A 150 -5.98 -13.39 -1.58
CA LYS A 150 -4.89 -13.92 -2.40
C LYS A 150 -5.45 -14.82 -3.50
N VAL A 151 -5.07 -14.52 -4.75
CA VAL A 151 -5.44 -15.26 -5.95
C VAL A 151 -4.18 -15.64 -6.73
N GLY A 152 -3.67 -16.84 -6.50
CA GLY A 152 -2.37 -17.23 -7.04
C GLY A 152 -1.29 -16.19 -6.72
N PRO A 153 -0.59 -15.64 -7.73
CA PRO A 153 0.47 -14.66 -7.48
C PRO A 153 -0.04 -13.21 -7.24
N VAL A 154 -1.34 -13.01 -7.10
CA VAL A 154 -1.95 -11.70 -6.91
C VAL A 154 -2.49 -11.57 -5.48
N LEU A 155 -2.05 -10.54 -4.76
CA LEU A 155 -2.56 -10.11 -3.48
C LEU A 155 -3.41 -8.86 -3.69
N SER A 156 -4.70 -8.92 -3.34
CA SER A 156 -5.63 -7.79 -3.37
C SER A 156 -5.93 -7.35 -1.96
N ILE A 157 -5.64 -6.06 -1.63
CA ILE A 157 -5.70 -5.60 -0.24
C ILE A 157 -6.26 -4.18 -0.13
N SER A 158 -7.14 -3.93 0.85
CA SER A 158 -7.73 -2.61 1.09
C SER A 158 -6.79 -1.72 1.92
N HIS A 159 -6.78 -0.40 1.62
CA HIS A 159 -5.93 0.57 2.33
C HIS A 159 -6.69 1.65 3.10
N GLY A 160 -8.03 1.63 3.06
CA GLY A 160 -8.82 2.70 3.67
C GLY A 160 -8.70 4.03 2.90
N MET A 161 -8.62 5.15 3.62
CA MET A 161 -8.51 6.48 3.04
C MET A 161 -7.36 7.27 3.64
N GLY A 162 -6.66 8.01 2.78
CA GLY A 162 -5.66 9.00 3.13
C GLY A 162 -4.28 8.44 3.47
N ILE A 163 -3.32 9.35 3.51
CA ILE A 163 -1.91 9.07 3.73
C ILE A 163 -1.63 8.24 5.00
N PRO A 164 -2.22 8.54 6.19
CA PRO A 164 -1.95 7.74 7.38
C PRO A 164 -2.38 6.28 7.22
N SER A 165 -3.56 6.04 6.62
CA SER A 165 -4.09 4.68 6.47
C SER A 165 -3.26 3.85 5.50
N VAL A 166 -2.98 4.38 4.30
CA VAL A 166 -2.12 3.66 3.33
C VAL A 166 -0.69 3.51 3.83
N GLY A 167 -0.19 4.47 4.62
CA GLY A 167 1.15 4.40 5.22
C GLY A 167 1.29 3.23 6.18
N ILE A 168 0.34 3.04 7.09
CA ILE A 168 0.30 1.89 8.01
C ILE A 168 0.30 0.58 7.21
N LEU A 169 -0.63 0.47 6.25
CA LEU A 169 -0.73 -0.75 5.44
C LEU A 169 0.58 -1.05 4.70
N LEU A 170 1.19 -0.06 4.05
CA LEU A 170 2.41 -0.26 3.27
C LEU A 170 3.57 -0.74 4.12
N HIS A 171 3.73 -0.22 5.35
CA HIS A 171 4.75 -0.73 6.27
C HIS A 171 4.54 -2.23 6.55
N GLU A 172 3.31 -2.65 6.83
CA GLU A 172 3.02 -4.06 7.14
C GLU A 172 3.11 -4.96 5.90
N VAL A 173 2.63 -4.51 4.75
CA VAL A 173 2.73 -5.29 3.49
C VAL A 173 4.17 -5.42 3.01
N ILE A 174 4.99 -4.37 3.12
CA ILE A 174 6.41 -4.44 2.77
C ILE A 174 7.14 -5.42 3.70
N LYS A 175 6.84 -5.40 5.01
CA LYS A 175 7.35 -6.40 5.97
C LYS A 175 6.84 -7.81 5.63
N LEU A 176 5.57 -7.95 5.27
CA LEU A 176 5.01 -9.23 4.81
C LEU A 176 5.79 -9.78 3.59
N MET A 177 6.08 -8.94 2.59
CA MET A 177 6.88 -9.35 1.42
C MET A 177 8.30 -9.76 1.82
N TYR A 178 8.89 -9.08 2.79
CA TYR A 178 10.20 -9.43 3.34
C TYR A 178 10.19 -10.80 4.03
N HIS A 179 9.28 -11.02 5.01
CA HIS A 179 9.18 -12.29 5.73
C HIS A 179 8.81 -13.46 4.81
N ALA A 180 7.94 -13.22 3.85
CA ALA A 180 7.56 -14.21 2.83
C ALA A 180 8.62 -14.43 1.75
N LYS A 181 9.77 -13.74 1.79
CA LYS A 181 10.87 -13.82 0.81
C LYS A 181 10.40 -13.63 -0.64
N VAL A 182 9.45 -12.74 -0.83
CA VAL A 182 8.88 -12.44 -2.14
C VAL A 182 9.92 -11.79 -3.04
N LYS A 183 10.01 -12.28 -4.30
CA LYS A 183 11.01 -11.82 -5.29
C LYS A 183 10.42 -10.82 -6.26
N ASP A 184 11.05 -9.63 -6.34
CA ASP A 184 10.69 -8.58 -7.29
C ASP A 184 9.18 -8.30 -7.36
N PRO A 185 8.50 -8.03 -6.25
CA PRO A 185 7.07 -7.72 -6.28
C PRO A 185 6.80 -6.42 -7.05
N ILE A 186 5.61 -6.33 -7.64
CA ILE A 186 5.11 -5.15 -8.33
C ILE A 186 3.85 -4.69 -7.62
N PHE A 187 3.82 -3.41 -7.21
CA PHE A 187 2.70 -2.85 -6.48
C PHE A 187 1.87 -1.95 -7.36
N PHE A 188 0.56 -2.11 -7.30
CA PHE A 188 -0.42 -1.25 -7.98
C PHE A 188 -1.37 -0.64 -6.96
N ARG A 189 -1.55 0.68 -7.02
CA ARG A 189 -2.69 1.32 -6.39
C ARG A 189 -3.79 1.52 -7.44
N ILE A 190 -4.97 0.96 -7.16
CA ILE A 190 -6.16 1.03 -8.01
C ILE A 190 -7.20 1.88 -7.28
N GLY A 191 -7.41 3.12 -7.73
CA GLY A 191 -8.18 4.10 -6.98
C GLY A 191 -9.26 4.81 -7.78
N THR A 192 -9.92 5.73 -7.07
CA THR A 192 -10.83 6.73 -7.62
C THR A 192 -10.26 8.12 -7.33
N CYS A 193 -10.61 9.11 -8.13
CA CYS A 193 -10.10 10.47 -8.01
C CYS A 193 -11.10 11.51 -8.55
N GLY A 194 -10.85 12.78 -8.25
CA GLY A 194 -11.44 13.88 -9.00
C GLY A 194 -10.56 14.24 -10.18
N GLY A 195 -11.11 14.33 -11.37
CA GLY A 195 -10.39 14.81 -12.57
C GLY A 195 -10.19 16.34 -12.52
N ILE A 196 -9.21 16.84 -13.24
CA ILE A 196 -9.06 18.28 -13.53
C ILE A 196 -9.04 18.41 -15.05
N GLY A 197 -10.14 18.89 -15.64
CA GLY A 197 -10.34 18.92 -17.09
C GLY A 197 -10.57 17.54 -17.71
N LEU A 198 -10.93 16.55 -16.91
CA LEU A 198 -11.24 15.19 -17.34
C LEU A 198 -12.65 14.81 -16.90
N GLU A 199 -13.43 14.27 -17.82
CA GLU A 199 -14.77 13.77 -17.55
C GLU A 199 -14.76 12.57 -16.59
N GLY A 200 -15.87 12.35 -15.89
CA GLY A 200 -16.07 11.15 -15.07
C GLY A 200 -15.94 9.88 -15.90
N GLY A 201 -15.25 8.87 -15.34
CA GLY A 201 -15.00 7.60 -16.01
C GLY A 201 -13.70 7.55 -16.83
N THR A 202 -12.95 8.63 -16.92
CA THR A 202 -11.60 8.63 -17.53
C THR A 202 -10.61 7.88 -16.63
N VAL A 203 -9.82 6.99 -17.21
CA VAL A 203 -8.73 6.29 -16.49
C VAL A 203 -7.48 7.14 -16.52
N VAL A 204 -6.85 7.31 -15.36
CA VAL A 204 -5.60 8.07 -15.20
C VAL A 204 -4.50 7.15 -14.71
N ILE A 205 -3.40 7.09 -15.46
CA ILE A 205 -2.13 6.51 -15.03
C ILE A 205 -1.26 7.64 -14.49
N SER A 206 -0.90 7.59 -13.23
CA SER A 206 -0.10 8.65 -12.61
C SER A 206 1.34 8.60 -13.12
N GLU A 207 1.79 9.70 -13.73
CA GLU A 207 3.19 9.87 -14.15
C GLU A 207 4.07 10.22 -12.97
N GLU A 208 3.57 11.11 -12.12
CA GLU A 208 4.22 11.63 -10.92
C GLU A 208 3.17 11.90 -9.85
N ALA A 209 3.50 11.63 -8.59
CA ALA A 209 2.69 12.03 -7.44
C ALA A 209 3.28 13.30 -6.81
N VAL A 210 2.45 14.33 -6.64
CA VAL A 210 2.84 15.61 -6.02
C VAL A 210 1.89 15.96 -4.87
N ASP A 211 2.34 16.77 -3.92
CA ASP A 211 1.47 17.35 -2.90
C ASP A 211 0.70 18.58 -3.41
N GLY A 212 -0.12 19.19 -2.55
CA GLY A 212 -0.87 20.42 -2.88
C GLY A 212 0.03 21.66 -3.15
N LEU A 213 1.32 21.59 -2.86
CA LEU A 213 2.33 22.61 -3.20
C LEU A 213 3.15 22.22 -4.43
N MET A 214 2.75 21.17 -5.17
CA MET A 214 3.43 20.65 -6.36
C MET A 214 4.81 20.03 -6.09
N ARG A 215 5.03 19.55 -4.87
CA ARG A 215 6.31 18.96 -4.46
C ARG A 215 6.24 17.43 -4.56
N PRO A 216 7.19 16.76 -5.24
CA PRO A 216 7.17 15.32 -5.49
C PRO A 216 7.83 14.52 -4.35
N PHE A 217 7.48 14.81 -3.10
CA PHE A 217 7.98 14.08 -1.93
C PHE A 217 6.98 14.08 -0.78
N LEU A 218 6.97 13.01 -0.02
CA LEU A 218 6.22 12.88 1.23
C LEU A 218 7.01 13.54 2.36
N GLU A 219 6.39 14.47 3.08
CA GLU A 219 6.92 15.05 4.32
C GLU A 219 6.41 14.27 5.53
N LEU A 220 7.33 13.90 6.42
CA LEU A 220 7.01 13.24 7.68
C LEU A 220 7.81 13.85 8.83
N PRO A 221 7.17 14.28 9.93
CA PRO A 221 7.85 14.62 11.16
C PRO A 221 8.32 13.32 11.86
N VAL A 222 9.62 13.10 11.91
CA VAL A 222 10.23 11.93 12.54
C VAL A 222 11.16 12.43 13.65
N LEU A 223 10.90 12.05 14.92
CA LEU A 223 11.67 12.46 16.10
C LEU A 223 11.94 13.98 16.15
N GLY A 224 10.90 14.78 15.84
CA GLY A 224 10.98 16.24 15.85
C GLY A 224 11.71 16.88 14.67
N ARG A 225 12.05 16.11 13.64
CA ARG A 225 12.69 16.60 12.41
C ARG A 225 11.85 16.27 11.21
N MET A 226 11.78 17.18 10.23
CA MET A 226 11.10 16.92 8.97
C MET A 226 11.96 16.03 8.07
N VAL A 227 11.38 14.90 7.67
CA VAL A 227 12.00 13.96 6.71
C VAL A 227 11.25 14.03 5.39
N HIS A 228 11.98 14.17 4.29
CA HIS A 228 11.42 14.17 2.94
C HIS A 228 11.74 12.83 2.24
N ARG A 229 10.71 12.14 1.75
CA ARG A 229 10.86 10.90 0.99
C ARG A 229 10.40 11.13 -0.44
N PRO A 230 11.30 11.03 -1.45
CA PRO A 230 10.92 11.21 -2.86
C PRO A 230 9.79 10.26 -3.26
N ALA A 231 8.73 10.82 -3.86
CA ALA A 231 7.55 10.07 -4.31
C ALA A 231 7.70 9.70 -5.79
N ARG A 232 8.46 8.63 -6.08
CA ARG A 232 8.77 8.21 -7.46
C ARG A 232 8.02 6.95 -7.82
N LEU A 233 7.39 6.95 -8.99
CA LEU A 233 6.76 5.79 -9.62
C LEU A 233 7.70 5.21 -10.69
N ASP A 234 7.50 3.94 -11.06
CA ASP A 234 8.33 3.28 -12.07
C ASP A 234 7.92 3.69 -13.48
N LYS A 235 8.75 4.49 -14.15
CA LYS A 235 8.49 5.02 -15.49
C LYS A 235 8.36 3.94 -16.57
N HIS A 236 9.03 2.79 -16.41
CA HIS A 236 8.91 1.69 -17.35
C HIS A 236 7.55 1.02 -17.21
N LEU A 237 7.13 0.76 -15.97
CA LEU A 237 5.83 0.18 -15.66
C LEU A 237 4.68 1.08 -16.15
N ILE A 238 4.81 2.41 -16.00
CA ILE A 238 3.84 3.39 -16.50
C ILE A 238 3.70 3.27 -18.02
N ARG A 239 4.81 3.21 -18.77
CA ARG A 239 4.79 3.03 -20.23
C ARG A 239 4.20 1.68 -20.66
N GLU A 240 4.50 0.61 -19.92
CA GLU A 240 3.90 -0.69 -20.17
C GLU A 240 2.37 -0.65 -19.95
N LEU A 241 1.89 -0.02 -18.86
CA LEU A 241 0.46 0.14 -18.61
C LEU A 241 -0.22 0.96 -19.72
N GLN A 242 0.39 2.06 -20.15
CA GLN A 242 -0.13 2.88 -21.24
C GLN A 242 -0.29 2.08 -22.54
N ALA A 243 0.65 1.17 -22.82
CA ALA A 243 0.57 0.28 -23.99
C ALA A 243 -0.56 -0.77 -23.89
N PHE A 244 -1.13 -1.00 -22.71
CA PHE A 244 -2.29 -1.87 -22.50
C PHE A 244 -3.63 -1.14 -22.54
N ALA A 245 -3.65 0.19 -22.56
CA ALA A 245 -4.83 0.96 -22.90
C ALA A 245 -5.21 0.66 -24.36
N LYS A 246 -6.49 0.45 -24.63
CA LYS A 246 -7.00 0.07 -25.93
C LYS A 246 -8.04 1.08 -26.40
N PRO A 247 -7.62 2.24 -26.91
CA PRO A 247 -8.55 3.31 -27.27
C PRO A 247 -9.60 2.88 -28.29
N ASP A 248 -9.27 1.91 -29.17
CA ASP A 248 -10.21 1.39 -30.16
C ASP A 248 -11.22 0.36 -29.59
N GLN A 249 -11.01 -0.15 -28.38
CA GLN A 249 -11.83 -1.20 -27.76
C GLN A 249 -12.47 -0.75 -26.44
N ASP A 250 -11.81 0.14 -25.72
CA ASP A 250 -12.32 0.69 -24.47
C ASP A 250 -13.21 1.91 -24.77
N PRO A 251 -14.48 1.93 -24.30
CA PRO A 251 -15.39 3.05 -24.54
C PRO A 251 -15.08 4.26 -23.64
N TYR A 252 -13.83 4.44 -23.24
CA TYR A 252 -13.36 5.50 -22.35
C TYR A 252 -11.89 5.83 -22.59
N ASP A 253 -11.53 7.05 -22.25
CA ASP A 253 -10.17 7.53 -22.37
C ASP A 253 -9.26 7.02 -21.25
N THR A 254 -7.99 6.77 -21.60
CA THR A 254 -6.91 6.53 -20.64
C THR A 254 -5.81 7.56 -20.88
N VAL A 255 -5.53 8.36 -19.87
CA VAL A 255 -4.55 9.44 -19.92
C VAL A 255 -3.39 9.21 -18.94
N VAL A 256 -2.26 9.81 -19.24
CA VAL A 256 -1.08 9.85 -18.36
C VAL A 256 -0.87 11.28 -17.93
N GLY A 257 -0.68 11.52 -16.63
CA GLY A 257 -0.42 12.87 -16.10
C GLY A 257 -0.07 12.84 -14.62
N LYS A 258 0.22 14.02 -14.07
CA LYS A 258 0.54 14.14 -12.66
C LYS A 258 -0.71 14.00 -11.81
N THR A 259 -0.56 13.34 -10.67
CA THR A 259 -1.61 13.17 -9.65
C THR A 259 -1.28 14.04 -8.44
N MET A 260 -2.18 14.93 -8.07
CA MET A 260 -2.07 15.66 -6.81
C MET A 260 -2.66 14.84 -5.68
N CYS A 261 -1.85 14.60 -4.66
CA CYS A 261 -2.24 13.90 -3.45
C CYS A 261 -2.39 14.89 -2.31
N THR A 262 -3.56 14.93 -1.68
CA THR A 262 -3.84 15.86 -0.59
C THR A 262 -3.92 15.17 0.76
N TYR A 263 -3.61 15.90 1.82
CA TYR A 263 -3.70 15.41 3.20
C TYR A 263 -5.11 15.55 3.77
N ASP A 264 -5.95 16.38 3.12
CA ASP A 264 -7.33 16.63 3.48
C ASP A 264 -8.22 16.53 2.24
N PHE A 265 -9.47 16.07 2.43
CA PHE A 265 -10.43 15.87 1.34
C PHE A 265 -11.16 17.15 0.94
N TYR A 266 -11.36 18.08 1.88
CA TYR A 266 -12.16 19.30 1.66
C TYR A 266 -11.29 20.50 1.31
N GLU A 267 -10.74 21.20 2.29
CA GLU A 267 -9.97 22.42 2.08
C GLU A 267 -8.68 22.14 1.28
N GLY A 268 -8.00 21.05 1.59
CA GLY A 268 -6.78 20.62 0.89
C GLY A 268 -6.98 20.32 -0.60
N GLN A 269 -8.21 20.03 -1.02
CA GLN A 269 -8.59 19.85 -2.43
C GLN A 269 -9.26 21.08 -3.04
N GLY A 270 -9.35 22.18 -2.32
CA GLY A 270 -10.06 23.38 -2.77
C GLY A 270 -11.56 23.14 -2.97
N ARG A 271 -12.21 22.33 -2.12
CA ARG A 271 -13.65 22.04 -2.19
C ARG A 271 -14.45 23.11 -1.46
N LEU A 272 -15.59 23.49 -2.05
CA LEU A 272 -16.52 24.48 -1.44
C LEU A 272 -17.57 23.83 -0.54
N ASP A 273 -17.67 22.51 -0.53
CA ASP A 273 -18.71 21.73 0.16
C ASP A 273 -18.25 21.14 1.50
N GLY A 274 -17.13 21.61 2.05
CA GLY A 274 -16.65 21.26 3.39
C GLY A 274 -17.40 21.99 4.50
N ALA A 275 -17.21 21.55 5.74
CA ALA A 275 -17.73 22.26 6.92
C ALA A 275 -17.04 23.62 7.16
N PHE A 276 -15.82 23.76 6.65
CA PHE A 276 -15.01 24.98 6.69
C PHE A 276 -14.58 25.33 5.27
N CYS A 277 -14.62 26.63 4.93
CA CYS A 277 -14.19 27.14 3.64
C CYS A 277 -13.88 28.63 3.77
N ASP A 278 -12.60 28.99 3.90
CA ASP A 278 -12.13 30.37 4.05
C ASP A 278 -11.60 30.95 2.72
N PHE A 279 -12.00 30.37 1.59
CA PHE A 279 -11.64 30.81 0.25
C PHE A 279 -12.86 30.87 -0.68
N THR A 280 -12.74 31.68 -1.72
CA THR A 280 -13.80 31.90 -2.71
C THR A 280 -13.75 30.88 -3.85
N GLU A 281 -14.81 30.78 -4.63
CA GLU A 281 -14.86 29.98 -5.86
C GLU A 281 -13.80 30.43 -6.88
N ASN A 282 -13.55 31.74 -7.00
CA ASN A 282 -12.51 32.26 -7.89
C ASN A 282 -11.11 31.78 -7.48
N GLU A 283 -10.78 31.85 -6.19
CA GLU A 283 -9.48 31.35 -5.67
C GLU A 283 -9.32 29.85 -5.89
N LYS A 284 -10.38 29.06 -5.68
CA LYS A 284 -10.41 27.64 -6.05
C LYS A 284 -10.11 27.44 -7.53
N MET A 285 -10.80 28.15 -8.41
CA MET A 285 -10.66 27.99 -9.86
C MET A 285 -9.26 28.42 -10.34
N ASP A 286 -8.72 29.50 -9.79
CA ASP A 286 -7.36 29.96 -10.07
C ASP A 286 -6.33 28.90 -9.66
N TYR A 287 -6.49 28.31 -8.48
CA TYR A 287 -5.62 27.22 -7.99
C TYR A 287 -5.72 25.97 -8.88
N LEU A 288 -6.93 25.48 -9.16
CA LEU A 288 -7.13 24.28 -9.99
C LEU A 288 -6.60 24.49 -11.42
N ASN A 289 -6.82 25.65 -12.02
CA ASN A 289 -6.26 25.99 -13.33
C ASN A 289 -4.72 26.08 -13.29
N LYS A 290 -4.13 26.60 -12.21
CA LYS A 290 -2.69 26.68 -12.03
C LYS A 290 -2.07 25.28 -11.97
N VAL A 291 -2.60 24.37 -11.15
CA VAL A 291 -2.06 23.00 -11.03
C VAL A 291 -2.31 22.19 -12.32
N HIS A 292 -3.44 22.41 -12.99
CA HIS A 292 -3.71 21.80 -14.29
C HIS A 292 -2.69 22.22 -15.35
N LYS A 293 -2.38 23.51 -15.45
CA LYS A 293 -1.32 24.02 -16.35
C LYS A 293 0.06 23.43 -16.02
N ALA A 294 0.31 23.04 -14.79
CA ALA A 294 1.55 22.36 -14.36
C ALA A 294 1.54 20.83 -14.62
N GLY A 295 0.49 20.31 -15.28
CA GLY A 295 0.36 18.93 -15.70
C GLY A 295 -0.40 18.02 -14.72
N VAL A 296 -1.04 18.55 -13.68
CA VAL A 296 -1.91 17.77 -12.81
C VAL A 296 -3.25 17.53 -13.50
N VAL A 297 -3.63 16.27 -13.61
CA VAL A 297 -4.86 15.85 -14.29
C VAL A 297 -5.90 15.25 -13.34
N ASN A 298 -5.49 14.92 -12.10
CA ASN A 298 -6.41 14.39 -11.10
C ASN A 298 -5.93 14.63 -9.66
N ILE A 299 -6.86 14.51 -8.73
CA ILE A 299 -6.67 14.70 -7.28
C ILE A 299 -7.15 13.46 -6.53
N GLU A 300 -6.36 12.99 -5.58
CA GLU A 300 -6.69 11.90 -4.66
C GLU A 300 -5.87 12.03 -3.35
N MET A 301 -5.79 11.00 -2.49
CA MET A 301 -5.27 11.17 -1.13
C MET A 301 -4.20 10.15 -0.72
N GLU A 302 -3.68 9.28 -1.59
CA GLU A 302 -2.78 8.19 -1.21
C GLU A 302 -1.52 8.08 -2.07
N SER A 303 -1.54 8.56 -3.30
CA SER A 303 -0.47 8.36 -4.29
C SER A 303 0.91 8.84 -3.82
N LEU A 304 0.98 9.93 -3.06
CA LEU A 304 2.23 10.48 -2.57
C LEU A 304 2.92 9.53 -1.58
N SER A 305 2.17 9.03 -0.60
CA SER A 305 2.67 8.05 0.37
C SER A 305 2.96 6.71 -0.28
N PHE A 306 2.08 6.25 -1.17
CA PHE A 306 2.27 5.02 -1.92
C PHE A 306 3.56 5.05 -2.74
N ALA A 307 3.76 6.09 -3.55
CA ALA A 307 4.96 6.26 -4.37
C ALA A 307 6.22 6.40 -3.52
N ALA A 308 6.17 7.20 -2.43
CA ALA A 308 7.32 7.43 -1.57
C ALA A 308 7.79 6.17 -0.85
N LEU A 309 6.86 5.40 -0.26
CA LEU A 309 7.20 4.20 0.52
C LEU A 309 7.62 3.02 -0.36
N THR A 310 6.95 2.81 -1.50
CA THR A 310 7.36 1.77 -2.45
C THR A 310 8.72 2.08 -3.08
N HIS A 311 8.96 3.35 -3.46
CA HIS A 311 10.28 3.78 -3.93
C HIS A 311 11.36 3.59 -2.86
N HIS A 312 11.09 3.98 -1.62
CA HIS A 312 12.03 3.81 -0.50
C HIS A 312 12.33 2.34 -0.20
N ALA A 313 11.42 1.44 -0.47
CA ALA A 313 11.60 -0.02 -0.37
C ALA A 313 12.19 -0.66 -1.64
N GLY A 314 12.50 0.11 -2.68
CA GLY A 314 13.00 -0.42 -3.95
C GLY A 314 11.99 -1.26 -4.73
N ILE A 315 10.69 -1.08 -4.49
CA ILE A 315 9.61 -1.83 -5.11
C ILE A 315 9.08 -1.06 -6.32
N LYS A 316 8.95 -1.74 -7.47
CA LYS A 316 8.30 -1.18 -8.67
C LYS A 316 6.83 -0.93 -8.39
N SER A 317 6.36 0.27 -8.70
CA SER A 317 4.98 0.64 -8.41
C SER A 317 4.37 1.58 -9.44
N ALA A 318 3.05 1.50 -9.58
CA ALA A 318 2.25 2.40 -10.40
C ALA A 318 0.91 2.70 -9.72
N VAL A 319 0.35 3.87 -10.01
CA VAL A 319 -0.96 4.31 -9.55
C VAL A 319 -1.87 4.44 -10.77
N VAL A 320 -3.06 3.83 -10.70
CA VAL A 320 -4.09 3.94 -11.73
C VAL A 320 -5.42 4.24 -11.06
N CYS A 321 -6.01 5.36 -11.44
CA CYS A 321 -7.28 5.83 -10.89
C CYS A 321 -8.33 5.99 -11.98
N VAL A 322 -9.60 6.05 -11.60
CA VAL A 322 -10.69 6.51 -12.46
C VAL A 322 -11.27 7.79 -11.88
N THR A 323 -11.55 8.76 -12.73
CA THR A 323 -12.20 10.00 -12.34
C THR A 323 -13.68 9.76 -12.03
N LEU A 324 -14.20 10.40 -11.00
CA LEU A 324 -15.62 10.34 -10.64
C LEU A 324 -16.38 11.63 -11.01
N LEU A 325 -15.66 12.71 -11.24
CA LEU A 325 -16.16 14.02 -11.63
C LEU A 325 -15.02 14.87 -12.21
N ASP A 326 -15.38 15.94 -12.92
CA ASP A 326 -14.46 17.00 -13.30
C ASP A 326 -14.51 18.14 -12.26
N ARG A 327 -13.41 18.34 -11.52
CA ARG A 327 -13.28 19.34 -10.45
C ARG A 327 -13.34 20.79 -10.97
N LEU A 328 -13.18 20.99 -12.27
CA LEU A 328 -13.42 22.31 -12.87
C LEU A 328 -14.92 22.61 -13.06
N LYS A 329 -15.80 21.60 -12.96
CA LYS A 329 -17.24 21.74 -13.13
C LYS A 329 -18.05 21.64 -11.82
N GLY A 330 -17.40 21.20 -10.73
CA GLY A 330 -18.04 21.08 -9.43
C GLY A 330 -17.30 20.20 -8.45
N ASP A 331 -17.90 20.00 -7.28
CA ASP A 331 -17.28 19.24 -6.19
C ASP A 331 -18.00 17.93 -5.85
N GLN A 332 -19.24 17.75 -6.32
CA GLN A 332 -20.06 16.61 -5.94
C GLN A 332 -20.15 15.57 -7.07
N VAL A 333 -20.09 14.29 -6.67
CA VAL A 333 -20.27 13.16 -7.58
C VAL A 333 -21.77 12.93 -7.78
N LEU A 334 -22.26 13.22 -8.97
CA LEU A 334 -23.69 13.13 -9.31
C LEU A 334 -24.04 11.88 -10.15
N ALA A 335 -23.04 11.11 -10.58
CA ALA A 335 -23.28 9.93 -11.40
C ALA A 335 -24.04 8.85 -10.61
N PRO A 336 -25.01 8.14 -11.26
CA PRO A 336 -25.71 7.03 -10.64
C PRO A 336 -24.75 5.91 -10.18
N LYS A 337 -25.19 5.14 -9.18
CA LYS A 337 -24.37 4.07 -8.57
C LYS A 337 -23.89 3.04 -9.60
N GLU A 338 -24.73 2.65 -10.52
CA GLU A 338 -24.44 1.67 -11.57
C GLU A 338 -23.32 2.17 -12.50
N VAL A 339 -23.33 3.45 -12.80
CA VAL A 339 -22.30 4.12 -13.61
C VAL A 339 -20.98 4.17 -12.82
N LEU A 340 -21.04 4.54 -11.54
CA LEU A 340 -19.85 4.54 -10.67
C LEU A 340 -19.26 3.14 -10.48
N ASP A 341 -20.08 2.12 -10.35
CA ASP A 341 -19.65 0.73 -10.22
C ASP A 341 -18.94 0.27 -11.53
N GLU A 342 -19.46 0.66 -12.71
CA GLU A 342 -18.77 0.39 -13.98
C GLU A 342 -17.44 1.14 -14.09
N TRP A 343 -17.41 2.44 -13.78
CA TRP A 343 -16.19 3.24 -13.85
C TRP A 343 -15.07 2.65 -12.98
N GLN A 344 -15.41 2.19 -11.79
CA GLN A 344 -14.45 1.59 -10.87
C GLN A 344 -13.84 0.28 -11.38
N MET A 345 -14.48 -0.38 -12.34
CA MET A 345 -13.91 -1.56 -13.02
C MET A 345 -12.85 -1.21 -14.05
N ARG A 346 -12.85 0.01 -14.61
CA ARG A 346 -11.97 0.41 -15.71
C ARG A 346 -10.47 0.31 -15.36
N PRO A 347 -9.98 0.89 -14.25
CA PRO A 347 -8.58 0.71 -13.85
C PRO A 347 -8.25 -0.73 -13.50
N GLN A 348 -9.22 -1.50 -12.97
CA GLN A 348 -9.06 -2.92 -12.67
C GLN A 348 -8.83 -3.73 -13.96
N LYS A 349 -9.58 -3.45 -15.03
CA LYS A 349 -9.40 -4.06 -16.35
C LYS A 349 -7.99 -3.81 -16.91
N LEU A 350 -7.51 -2.58 -16.82
CA LEU A 350 -6.17 -2.21 -17.29
C LEU A 350 -5.07 -2.99 -16.55
N ILE A 351 -5.13 -3.03 -15.22
CA ILE A 351 -4.16 -3.76 -14.39
C ILE A 351 -4.26 -5.27 -14.65
N SER A 352 -5.46 -5.82 -14.79
CA SER A 352 -5.66 -7.23 -15.12
C SER A 352 -5.03 -7.62 -16.45
N ARG A 353 -5.18 -6.81 -17.49
CA ARG A 353 -4.52 -7.02 -18.80
C ARG A 353 -3.00 -7.09 -18.66
N TYR A 354 -2.43 -6.18 -17.86
CA TYR A 354 -0.99 -6.20 -17.58
C TYR A 354 -0.57 -7.49 -16.86
N ILE A 355 -1.26 -7.86 -15.79
CA ILE A 355 -0.97 -9.07 -15.00
C ILE A 355 -1.07 -10.32 -15.88
N THR A 356 -2.16 -10.49 -16.61
CA THR A 356 -2.39 -11.62 -17.50
C THR A 356 -1.29 -11.73 -18.55
N ARG A 357 -0.93 -10.63 -19.21
CA ARG A 357 0.13 -10.62 -20.21
C ARG A 357 1.50 -10.93 -19.62
N TYR A 358 1.79 -10.39 -18.41
CA TYR A 358 3.03 -10.72 -17.71
C TYR A 358 3.12 -12.22 -17.41
N LEU A 359 2.05 -12.82 -16.88
CA LEU A 359 2.00 -14.25 -16.56
C LEU A 359 2.13 -15.12 -17.81
N GLN A 360 1.50 -14.73 -18.92
CA GLN A 360 1.67 -15.39 -20.22
C GLN A 360 3.12 -15.35 -20.71
N ARG A 361 3.78 -14.19 -20.70
CA ARG A 361 5.19 -14.02 -21.09
C ARG A 361 6.14 -14.86 -20.22
N LYS A 362 5.78 -15.13 -18.96
CA LYS A 362 6.56 -15.97 -18.05
C LYS A 362 6.19 -17.46 -18.13
N GLY A 363 5.34 -17.85 -19.10
CA GLY A 363 4.89 -19.23 -19.27
C GLY A 363 4.05 -19.77 -18.11
N ARG A 364 3.46 -18.86 -17.29
CA ARG A 364 2.60 -19.21 -16.17
C ARG A 364 1.12 -19.29 -16.55
N LEU A 365 0.74 -18.80 -17.73
CA LEU A 365 -0.59 -18.93 -18.31
C LEU A 365 -0.48 -19.43 -19.74
N SER A 366 -1.42 -20.29 -20.17
CA SER A 366 -1.57 -20.67 -21.56
C SER A 366 -2.02 -19.47 -22.41
N VAL A 367 -1.53 -19.36 -23.64
CA VAL A 367 -1.93 -18.32 -24.59
C VAL A 367 -3.34 -18.58 -25.14
N GLU A 368 -3.77 -19.82 -25.16
CA GLU A 368 -5.08 -20.27 -25.61
C GLU A 368 -6.06 -20.22 -24.44
N GLY A 369 -6.65 -19.10 -24.19
CA GLY A 369 -7.79 -18.64 -23.40
C GLY A 369 -8.61 -19.55 -22.46
N HIS A 370 -8.25 -20.79 -22.24
CA HIS A 370 -8.95 -21.74 -21.36
C HIS A 370 -7.99 -22.52 -20.43
N GLY A 371 -6.80 -22.01 -20.24
CA GLY A 371 -5.79 -22.66 -19.41
C GLY A 371 -5.97 -22.34 -17.93
N SER A 372 -6.34 -23.36 -17.17
CA SER A 372 -6.00 -23.41 -15.76
C SER A 372 -4.55 -22.99 -15.58
N MET A 373 -4.27 -21.99 -14.73
CA MET A 373 -2.91 -21.72 -14.28
C MET A 373 -2.35 -23.06 -13.77
N CYS A 374 -1.34 -23.62 -14.42
CA CYS A 374 -0.53 -24.69 -13.83
C CYS A 374 0.30 -24.07 -12.70
N VAL A 375 -0.37 -23.63 -11.64
CA VAL A 375 0.26 -23.44 -10.35
C VAL A 375 0.56 -24.84 -9.88
N LYS A 376 1.85 -25.15 -9.63
CA LYS A 376 2.18 -26.28 -8.77
C LYS A 376 1.32 -26.09 -7.54
N SER A 377 0.33 -26.98 -7.39
CA SER A 377 -0.65 -26.92 -6.31
C SER A 377 0.08 -26.63 -5.01
N PRO A 378 -0.25 -25.59 -4.25
CA PRO A 378 0.35 -25.39 -2.94
C PRO A 378 0.16 -26.69 -2.17
N ARG A 379 1.22 -27.18 -1.56
CA ARG A 379 1.15 -28.37 -0.71
C ARG A 379 0.01 -28.10 0.27
N ARG A 380 -0.92 -29.07 0.39
CA ARG A 380 -2.15 -28.96 1.16
C ARG A 380 -1.89 -28.28 2.50
N PHE A 381 -2.51 -27.12 2.75
CA PHE A 381 -2.57 -26.54 4.09
C PHE A 381 -3.23 -27.53 5.02
N LYS A 382 -2.51 -28.04 6.01
CA LYS A 382 -3.14 -28.58 7.21
C LYS A 382 -3.55 -27.34 8.02
N LEU A 383 -4.83 -26.99 7.97
CA LEU A 383 -5.45 -26.20 9.02
C LEU A 383 -5.24 -26.99 10.31
N VAL A 384 -4.40 -26.48 11.19
CA VAL A 384 -4.36 -26.93 12.58
C VAL A 384 -5.69 -26.45 13.16
N GLN A 385 -6.67 -27.34 13.24
CA GLN A 385 -7.84 -27.10 14.06
C GLN A 385 -7.33 -26.95 15.50
N GLN A 386 -7.47 -25.75 16.06
CA GLN A 386 -7.40 -25.60 17.50
C GLN A 386 -8.55 -26.41 18.07
N GLU A 387 -8.24 -27.52 18.71
CA GLU A 387 -9.18 -28.21 19.55
C GLU A 387 -9.62 -27.23 20.64
N SER A 388 -10.90 -26.89 20.65
CA SER A 388 -11.51 -26.17 21.73
C SER A 388 -11.45 -27.08 22.96
N GLU A 389 -10.56 -26.79 23.91
CA GLU A 389 -10.64 -27.39 25.23
C GLU A 389 -11.96 -26.94 25.87
N THR A 390 -12.91 -27.84 25.87
CA THR A 390 -14.09 -27.71 26.73
C THR A 390 -13.64 -27.95 28.15
N TYR A 391 -13.60 -26.92 28.96
CA TYR A 391 -13.53 -27.04 30.40
C TYR A 391 -14.94 -27.49 30.89
N ASP A 392 -15.01 -28.72 31.43
CA ASP A 392 -16.10 -29.17 32.29
C ASP A 392 -15.98 -28.51 33.68
#